data_f44c7520189d71417809540f212e9de8
#
_entry.id   f44c7520189d71417809540f212e9de8
#
_cell.length_a   1.000
_cell.length_b   1.000
_cell.length_c   1.000
_cell.angle_alpha   90.00
_cell.angle_beta   90.00
_cell.angle_gamma   90.00
#
_symmetry.space_group_name_H-M   'P 1'
#
loop_
_entity.id
_entity.type
_entity.pdbx_description
1 polymer ?
#
loop_
_entity_poly.entity_id
_entity_poly.type
_entity_poly.pdbx_seq_one_letter_code
_entity_poly.pdbx_strand_id
1 'polypeptide(L)'
;MAQFAAETNPEFAVNVDALTKAQPRELEASEIDVRLGATWLSPDIIQKFMTETFQIPYYLRHAVKVRYSPYTAEWRVEGKTATGRSDIISSETYGTSRANAYKILEETLNLKDVRIYDTIEDAEGKPKRVLNKRETMLAQQKQQIIKDAFANWVWQDPQRRIALVKQYNELFNSTRPREYDGSHIHFVGMNPEITLREHQRNAIAHVLYGGNTLLAHEVGAGKTYEMAASAMEAKRLGLCQKSLFVVPNHLTEQWASEFLNLYPNAKLLVARRKDFETANRKKFCARIATGDYDAVIIGHSQFERIPLSFERQERIIQEQIYETLAAINELKAHAGENFSIKQMEKTRKTLETKLEKLRSDE
;
A
#
# COMPACT_ATOMS: atom_id res chain seq x y z
N MET A 1 18.43 -7.54 -25.01
CA MET A 1 17.61 -7.53 -26.24
C MET A 1 18.03 -6.43 -27.20
N ALA A 2 18.05 -5.13 -26.82
CA ALA A 2 18.43 -4.04 -27.73
C ALA A 2 19.87 -4.17 -28.29
N GLN A 3 20.84 -4.56 -27.46
CA GLN A 3 22.21 -4.83 -27.90
C GLN A 3 22.28 -5.97 -28.92
N PHE A 4 21.59 -7.08 -28.65
CA PHE A 4 21.52 -8.21 -29.57
C PHE A 4 20.85 -7.83 -30.92
N ALA A 5 19.79 -7.01 -30.86
CA ALA A 5 19.16 -6.49 -32.08
C ALA A 5 20.12 -5.58 -32.89
N ALA A 6 20.91 -4.76 -32.20
CA ALA A 6 21.91 -3.88 -32.84
C ALA A 6 23.10 -4.64 -33.45
N GLU A 7 23.47 -5.79 -32.89
CA GLU A 7 24.47 -6.69 -33.49
C GLU A 7 23.96 -7.30 -34.80
N THR A 8 22.64 -7.55 -34.88
CA THR A 8 22.00 -8.13 -36.08
C THR A 8 21.71 -7.06 -37.13
N ASN A 9 21.30 -5.85 -36.70
CA ASN A 9 21.06 -4.71 -37.58
C ASN A 9 21.61 -3.41 -36.95
N PRO A 10 22.66 -2.81 -37.53
CA PRO A 10 23.32 -1.59 -37.01
C PRO A 10 22.38 -0.39 -36.84
N GLU A 11 21.27 -0.30 -37.60
CA GLU A 11 20.29 0.78 -37.45
C GLU A 11 19.66 0.83 -36.05
N PHE A 12 19.63 -0.29 -35.34
CA PHE A 12 19.13 -0.35 -33.96
C PHE A 12 20.13 0.13 -32.90
N ALA A 13 21.36 0.50 -33.27
CA ALA A 13 22.33 1.09 -32.35
C ALA A 13 21.80 2.36 -31.67
N VAL A 14 20.99 3.16 -32.36
CA VAL A 14 20.32 4.34 -31.82
C VAL A 14 19.44 3.99 -30.60
N ASN A 15 18.78 2.84 -30.64
CA ASN A 15 17.94 2.36 -29.55
C ASN A 15 18.78 1.97 -28.31
N VAL A 16 19.97 1.39 -28.53
CA VAL A 16 20.90 1.06 -27.45
C VAL A 16 21.38 2.31 -26.74
N ASP A 17 21.78 3.34 -27.48
CA ASP A 17 22.22 4.62 -26.93
C ASP A 17 21.09 5.34 -26.17
N ALA A 18 19.89 5.37 -26.76
CA ALA A 18 18.73 5.97 -26.12
C ALA A 18 18.35 5.26 -24.82
N LEU A 19 18.33 3.92 -24.82
CA LEU A 19 18.05 3.11 -23.63
C LEU A 19 19.13 3.25 -22.55
N THR A 20 20.41 3.31 -22.96
CA THR A 20 21.52 3.52 -22.02
C THR A 20 21.42 4.88 -21.32
N LYS A 21 21.07 5.94 -22.07
CA LYS A 21 20.84 7.28 -21.50
C LYS A 21 19.59 7.35 -20.62
N ALA A 22 18.58 6.52 -20.92
CA ALA A 22 17.33 6.48 -20.14
C ALA A 22 17.43 5.67 -18.84
N GLN A 23 18.44 4.79 -18.71
CA GLN A 23 18.62 4.00 -17.49
C GLN A 23 18.92 4.88 -16.28
N PRO A 24 18.27 4.64 -15.12
CA PRO A 24 18.63 5.33 -13.90
C PRO A 24 20.06 4.95 -13.46
N ARG A 25 20.73 5.87 -12.78
CA ARG A 25 22.02 5.59 -12.14
C ARG A 25 21.81 4.54 -11.05
N GLU A 26 22.70 3.56 -10.97
CA GLU A 26 22.68 2.61 -9.85
C GLU A 26 22.91 3.34 -8.52
N LEU A 27 22.08 2.99 -7.54
CA LEU A 27 22.19 3.51 -6.19
C LEU A 27 23.25 2.73 -5.43
N GLU A 28 24.02 3.44 -4.61
CA GLU A 28 25.01 2.87 -3.71
C GLU A 28 24.40 2.46 -2.38
N ALA A 29 25.10 1.63 -1.59
CA ALA A 29 24.64 1.18 -0.28
C ALA A 29 24.28 2.31 0.69
N SER A 30 24.97 3.44 0.59
CA SER A 30 24.74 4.67 1.39
C SER A 30 23.44 5.39 1.04
N GLU A 31 22.90 5.13 -0.15
CA GLU A 31 21.69 5.75 -0.68
C GLU A 31 20.44 4.86 -0.49
N ILE A 32 20.64 3.61 -0.06
CA ILE A 32 19.57 2.63 0.12
C ILE A 32 19.21 2.52 1.60
N ASP A 33 17.99 2.93 1.94
CA ASP A 33 17.44 2.71 3.28
C ASP A 33 16.90 1.29 3.41
N VAL A 34 17.47 0.52 4.35
CA VAL A 34 17.08 -0.86 4.62
C VAL A 34 16.65 -1.00 6.07
N ARG A 35 15.39 -1.36 6.26
CA ARG A 35 14.80 -1.56 7.57
C ARG A 35 14.36 -3.00 7.81
N LEU A 36 14.30 -3.40 9.07
CA LEU A 36 13.67 -4.65 9.48
C LEU A 36 12.18 -4.66 9.04
N GLY A 37 11.75 -5.78 8.47
CA GLY A 37 10.39 -5.95 7.93
C GLY A 37 10.22 -5.49 6.49
N ALA A 38 11.27 -5.01 5.82
CA ALA A 38 11.22 -4.76 4.39
C ALA A 38 10.97 -6.08 3.64
N THR A 39 9.88 -6.14 2.87
CA THR A 39 9.37 -7.37 2.25
C THR A 39 10.24 -7.89 1.10
N TRP A 40 11.15 -7.07 0.59
CA TRP A 40 12.11 -7.47 -0.44
C TRP A 40 13.35 -8.20 0.12
N LEU A 41 13.56 -8.14 1.45
CA LEU A 41 14.61 -8.92 2.11
C LEU A 41 14.19 -10.38 2.22
N SER A 42 15.10 -11.29 1.88
CA SER A 42 14.85 -12.72 2.07
C SER A 42 14.80 -13.08 3.57
N PRO A 43 13.99 -14.08 3.95
CA PRO A 43 13.99 -14.60 5.31
C PRO A 43 15.37 -15.05 5.78
N ASP A 44 16.24 -15.52 4.87
CA ASP A 44 17.59 -15.97 5.19
C ASP A 44 18.49 -14.85 5.70
N ILE A 45 18.32 -13.62 5.18
CA ILE A 45 19.07 -12.44 5.66
C ILE A 45 18.68 -12.12 7.10
N ILE A 46 17.38 -12.13 7.38
CA ILE A 46 16.87 -11.90 8.75
C ILE A 46 17.28 -13.05 9.68
N GLN A 47 17.23 -14.29 9.20
CA GLN A 47 17.71 -15.48 9.94
C GLN A 47 19.20 -15.34 10.29
N LYS A 48 20.04 -14.90 9.33
CA LYS A 48 21.46 -14.69 9.54
C LYS A 48 21.72 -13.57 10.55
N PHE A 49 21.03 -12.43 10.42
CA PHE A 49 21.07 -11.34 11.38
C PHE A 49 20.73 -11.83 12.79
N MET A 50 19.58 -12.50 12.94
CA MET A 50 19.12 -13.03 14.22
C MET A 50 20.14 -13.99 14.84
N THR A 51 20.70 -14.90 14.02
CA THR A 51 21.66 -15.91 14.48
C THR A 51 22.97 -15.27 14.96
N GLU A 52 23.51 -14.29 14.23
CA GLU A 52 24.77 -13.63 14.54
C GLU A 52 24.61 -12.64 15.70
N THR A 53 23.58 -11.80 15.67
CA THR A 53 23.38 -10.74 16.67
C THR A 53 22.93 -11.29 18.01
N PHE A 54 22.02 -12.27 18.02
CA PHE A 54 21.56 -12.89 19.27
C PHE A 54 22.46 -14.07 19.69
N GLN A 55 23.54 -14.34 18.95
CA GLN A 55 24.53 -15.39 19.25
C GLN A 55 23.88 -16.76 19.49
N ILE A 56 22.92 -17.14 18.64
CA ILE A 56 22.15 -18.37 18.81
C ILE A 56 23.09 -19.59 18.79
N PRO A 57 23.11 -20.41 19.85
CA PRO A 57 23.91 -21.63 19.90
C PRO A 57 23.60 -22.57 18.73
N TYR A 58 24.60 -23.30 18.24
CA TYR A 58 24.47 -24.15 17.06
C TYR A 58 23.31 -25.15 17.15
N TYR A 59 23.12 -25.76 18.33
CA TYR A 59 22.06 -26.74 18.55
C TYR A 59 20.64 -26.16 18.53
N LEU A 60 20.47 -24.84 18.70
CA LEU A 60 19.18 -24.15 18.63
C LEU A 60 18.86 -23.54 17.26
N ARG A 61 19.83 -23.44 16.37
CA ARG A 61 19.66 -22.82 15.03
C ARG A 61 18.58 -23.49 14.18
N HIS A 62 18.38 -24.81 14.40
CA HIS A 62 17.32 -25.55 13.69
C HIS A 62 15.92 -25.32 14.30
N ALA A 63 15.84 -24.98 15.56
CA ALA A 63 14.59 -24.77 16.28
C ALA A 63 14.02 -23.35 16.10
N VAL A 64 14.90 -22.35 15.96
CA VAL A 64 14.50 -20.94 15.81
C VAL A 64 14.65 -20.52 14.37
N LYS A 65 13.53 -20.29 13.68
CA LYS A 65 13.49 -19.96 12.25
C LYS A 65 12.66 -18.72 11.98
N VAL A 66 13.12 -17.92 11.02
CA VAL A 66 12.38 -16.78 10.48
C VAL A 66 11.64 -17.22 9.22
N ARG A 67 10.37 -16.88 9.14
CA ARG A 67 9.54 -17.12 7.95
C ARG A 67 8.81 -15.86 7.54
N TYR A 68 8.56 -15.74 6.25
CA TYR A 68 7.74 -14.69 5.67
C TYR A 68 6.68 -15.30 4.76
N SER A 69 5.44 -14.86 4.92
CA SER A 69 4.35 -15.24 4.03
C SER A 69 4.04 -14.07 3.09
N PRO A 70 4.29 -14.21 1.78
CA PRO A 70 3.98 -13.15 0.80
C PRO A 70 2.48 -12.87 0.67
N TYR A 71 1.62 -13.84 1.03
CA TYR A 71 0.17 -13.71 0.89
C TYR A 71 -0.48 -12.92 2.04
N THR A 72 0.01 -13.13 3.27
CA THR A 72 -0.46 -12.39 4.46
C THR A 72 0.41 -11.18 4.76
N ALA A 73 1.54 -11.04 4.06
CA ALA A 73 2.59 -10.06 4.33
C ALA A 73 3.08 -10.08 5.79
N GLU A 74 3.03 -11.25 6.44
CA GLU A 74 3.41 -11.41 7.83
C GLU A 74 4.75 -12.14 7.98
N TRP A 75 5.58 -11.62 8.87
CA TRP A 75 6.79 -12.26 9.35
C TRP A 75 6.50 -13.06 10.60
N ARG A 76 7.14 -14.22 10.73
CA ARG A 76 7.02 -15.09 11.90
C ARG A 76 8.37 -15.62 12.35
N VAL A 77 8.59 -15.62 13.64
CA VAL A 77 9.75 -16.27 14.26
C VAL A 77 9.26 -17.52 14.98
N GLU A 78 9.59 -18.69 14.46
CA GLU A 78 9.30 -19.99 15.07
C GLU A 78 10.28 -20.27 16.21
N GLY A 79 9.88 -21.11 17.15
CA GLY A 79 10.77 -21.55 18.24
C GLY A 79 11.13 -20.47 19.26
N LYS A 80 10.36 -19.41 19.41
CA LYS A 80 10.61 -18.28 20.34
C LYS A 80 10.81 -18.68 21.80
N THR A 81 10.32 -19.84 22.20
CA THR A 81 10.43 -20.37 23.56
C THR A 81 11.51 -21.46 23.72
N ALA A 82 12.16 -21.83 22.60
CA ALA A 82 13.19 -22.88 22.62
C ALA A 82 14.47 -22.46 23.38
N THR A 83 14.75 -21.15 23.43
CA THR A 83 15.84 -20.58 24.23
C THR A 83 15.34 -20.43 25.65
N GLY A 84 15.86 -21.24 26.57
CA GLY A 84 15.50 -21.18 27.96
C GLY A 84 15.75 -19.80 28.62
N ARG A 85 15.23 -19.57 29.79
CA ARG A 85 15.39 -18.32 30.60
C ARG A 85 16.87 -17.95 30.89
N SER A 86 17.83 -18.84 30.63
CA SER A 86 19.25 -18.64 30.89
C SER A 86 20.02 -17.94 29.74
N ASP A 87 19.38 -17.62 28.65
CA ASP A 87 20.01 -16.86 27.54
C ASP A 87 19.95 -15.34 27.83
N ILE A 88 21.03 -14.82 28.43
CA ILE A 88 21.17 -13.40 28.79
C ILE A 88 21.02 -12.49 27.57
N ILE A 89 21.52 -12.91 26.42
CA ILE A 89 21.49 -12.08 25.21
C ILE A 89 20.04 -11.89 24.75
N SER A 90 19.26 -12.97 24.69
CA SER A 90 17.86 -12.88 24.24
C SER A 90 16.89 -12.37 25.31
N SER A 91 17.24 -12.47 26.60
CA SER A 91 16.35 -12.08 27.70
C SER A 91 16.67 -10.71 28.33
N GLU A 92 17.93 -10.23 28.21
CA GLU A 92 18.36 -8.99 28.85
C GLU A 92 18.96 -7.99 27.86
N THR A 93 19.87 -8.43 26.97
CA THR A 93 20.53 -7.52 26.04
C THR A 93 19.56 -7.00 25.00
N TYR A 94 18.89 -7.88 24.28
CA TYR A 94 17.92 -7.58 23.22
C TYR A 94 16.47 -7.85 23.61
N GLY A 95 16.24 -8.33 24.84
CA GLY A 95 14.93 -8.64 25.39
C GLY A 95 14.68 -8.02 26.75
N THR A 96 13.54 -8.37 27.32
CA THR A 96 13.13 -8.09 28.69
C THR A 96 12.61 -9.38 29.37
N SER A 97 12.42 -9.37 30.67
CA SER A 97 11.81 -10.50 31.41
C SER A 97 10.41 -10.90 30.91
N ARG A 98 9.71 -9.96 30.22
CA ARG A 98 8.32 -10.14 29.74
C ARG A 98 8.24 -10.36 28.22
N ALA A 99 9.26 -9.96 27.47
CA ALA A 99 9.35 -10.14 26.02
C ALA A 99 10.81 -10.41 25.63
N ASN A 100 11.10 -11.61 25.18
CA ASN A 100 12.43 -11.97 24.70
C ASN A 100 12.72 -11.33 23.33
N ALA A 101 13.98 -11.34 22.91
CA ALA A 101 14.46 -10.75 21.67
C ALA A 101 13.71 -11.28 20.43
N TYR A 102 13.33 -12.55 20.42
CA TYR A 102 12.63 -13.16 19.27
C TYR A 102 11.21 -12.63 19.11
N LYS A 103 10.50 -12.39 20.20
CA LYS A 103 9.18 -11.77 20.17
C LYS A 103 9.27 -10.32 19.75
N ILE A 104 10.25 -9.57 20.26
CA ILE A 104 10.47 -8.18 19.90
C ILE A 104 10.86 -8.07 18.43
N LEU A 105 11.71 -8.97 17.93
CA LEU A 105 12.09 -9.04 16.51
C LEU A 105 10.86 -9.29 15.63
N GLU A 106 10.01 -10.26 15.97
CA GLU A 106 8.79 -10.55 15.19
C GLU A 106 7.83 -9.36 15.13
N GLU A 107 7.59 -8.68 16.24
CA GLU A 107 6.75 -7.47 16.26
C GLU A 107 7.40 -6.36 15.41
N THR A 108 8.74 -6.21 15.46
CA THR A 108 9.49 -5.24 14.67
C THR A 108 9.41 -5.53 13.17
N LEU A 109 9.55 -6.79 12.77
CA LEU A 109 9.42 -7.24 11.38
C LEU A 109 8.03 -6.95 10.82
N ASN A 110 6.99 -7.04 11.66
CA ASN A 110 5.60 -6.75 11.30
C ASN A 110 5.22 -5.27 11.51
N LEU A 111 6.20 -4.38 11.72
CA LEU A 111 6.01 -2.94 11.92
C LEU A 111 5.08 -2.60 13.09
N LYS A 112 5.02 -3.46 14.09
CA LYS A 112 4.21 -3.28 15.31
C LYS A 112 5.09 -2.80 16.46
N ASP A 113 4.58 -1.86 17.24
CA ASP A 113 5.20 -1.49 18.51
C ASP A 113 4.92 -2.55 19.55
N VAL A 114 5.96 -2.97 20.25
CA VAL A 114 5.81 -3.95 21.33
C VAL A 114 4.97 -3.35 22.46
N ARG A 115 3.95 -4.09 22.89
CA ARG A 115 3.07 -3.73 24.00
C ARG A 115 2.99 -4.86 25.02
N ILE A 116 3.21 -4.54 26.29
CA ILE A 116 3.15 -5.49 27.40
C ILE A 116 1.90 -5.20 28.22
N TYR A 117 1.14 -6.25 28.49
CA TYR A 117 -0.11 -6.17 29.25
C TYR A 117 -0.03 -7.01 30.50
N ASP A 118 -0.58 -6.47 31.60
CA ASP A 118 -0.87 -7.22 32.83
C ASP A 118 -2.32 -7.66 32.81
N THR A 119 -2.58 -8.81 33.40
CA THR A 119 -3.94 -9.28 33.64
C THR A 119 -4.28 -8.96 35.07
N ILE A 120 -5.25 -8.08 35.29
CA ILE A 120 -5.79 -7.74 36.62
C ILE A 120 -7.24 -8.19 36.70
N GLU A 121 -7.71 -8.53 37.88
CA GLU A 121 -9.14 -8.80 38.11
C GLU A 121 -9.86 -7.46 38.27
N ASP A 122 -11.00 -7.30 37.60
CA ASP A 122 -11.89 -6.14 37.81
C ASP A 122 -12.72 -6.32 39.11
N ALA A 123 -13.55 -5.34 39.43
CA ALA A 123 -14.40 -5.36 40.60
C ALA A 123 -15.42 -6.53 40.65
N GLU A 124 -15.62 -7.19 39.48
CA GLU A 124 -16.51 -8.34 39.30
C GLU A 124 -15.73 -9.70 39.27
N GLY A 125 -14.41 -9.69 39.52
CA GLY A 125 -13.56 -10.88 39.45
C GLY A 125 -13.25 -11.38 38.05
N LYS A 126 -13.49 -10.56 36.97
CA LYS A 126 -13.21 -10.93 35.62
C LYS A 126 -11.80 -10.48 35.20
N PRO A 127 -11.03 -11.31 34.48
CA PRO A 127 -9.68 -10.94 34.05
C PRO A 127 -9.74 -9.81 32.99
N LYS A 128 -9.13 -8.66 33.31
CA LYS A 128 -9.00 -7.51 32.44
C LYS A 128 -7.53 -7.29 32.07
N ARG A 129 -7.26 -7.11 30.77
CA ARG A 129 -5.91 -6.78 30.26
C ARG A 129 -5.67 -5.27 30.33
N VAL A 130 -4.65 -4.87 31.08
CA VAL A 130 -4.25 -3.46 31.25
C VAL A 130 -2.84 -3.28 30.76
N LEU A 131 -2.59 -2.21 29.98
CA LEU A 131 -1.28 -1.89 29.44
C LEU A 131 -0.31 -1.53 30.57
N ASN A 132 0.78 -2.29 30.69
CA ASN A 132 1.88 -1.96 31.58
C ASN A 132 2.82 -0.97 30.86
N LYS A 133 2.69 0.31 31.20
CA LYS A 133 3.46 1.39 30.55
C LYS A 133 4.98 1.25 30.73
N ARG A 134 5.42 0.86 31.93
CA ARG A 134 6.84 0.70 32.27
C ARG A 134 7.48 -0.42 31.45
N GLU A 135 6.90 -1.61 31.49
CA GLU A 135 7.40 -2.77 30.75
C GLU A 135 7.31 -2.57 29.24
N THR A 136 6.27 -1.87 28.77
CA THR A 136 6.13 -1.50 27.35
C THR A 136 7.26 -0.58 26.92
N MET A 137 7.59 0.45 27.72
CA MET A 137 8.69 1.37 27.40
C MET A 137 10.04 0.66 27.36
N LEU A 138 10.32 -0.23 28.31
CA LEU A 138 11.54 -1.06 28.30
C LEU A 138 11.61 -1.95 27.05
N ALA A 139 10.52 -2.60 26.67
CA ALA A 139 10.48 -3.43 25.48
C ALA A 139 10.67 -2.62 24.19
N GLN A 140 10.11 -1.42 24.11
CA GLN A 140 10.31 -0.49 22.96
C GLN A 140 11.75 0.04 22.89
N GLN A 141 12.42 0.25 23.99
CA GLN A 141 13.86 0.57 23.99
C GLN A 141 14.66 -0.60 23.41
N LYS A 142 14.35 -1.86 23.80
CA LYS A 142 15.00 -3.05 23.20
C LYS A 142 14.67 -3.19 21.72
N GLN A 143 13.46 -2.86 21.32
CA GLN A 143 13.05 -2.81 19.91
C GLN A 143 13.92 -1.83 19.11
N GLN A 144 14.20 -0.64 19.66
CA GLN A 144 15.07 0.32 18.99
C GLN A 144 16.52 -0.18 18.90
N ILE A 145 17.04 -0.79 19.96
CA ILE A 145 18.38 -1.41 19.96
C ILE A 145 18.50 -2.50 18.86
N ILE A 146 17.46 -3.29 18.64
CA ILE A 146 17.46 -4.30 17.56
C ILE A 146 17.44 -3.62 16.18
N LYS A 147 16.67 -2.55 15.99
CA LYS A 147 16.65 -1.78 14.74
C LYS A 147 18.04 -1.19 14.44
N ASP A 148 18.67 -0.58 15.42
CA ASP A 148 19.99 0.05 15.28
C ASP A 148 21.07 -1.02 15.01
N ALA A 149 21.00 -2.16 15.70
CA ALA A 149 21.88 -3.28 15.45
C ALA A 149 21.76 -3.82 14.01
N PHE A 150 20.54 -3.91 13.49
CA PHE A 150 20.31 -4.33 12.11
C PHE A 150 20.84 -3.32 11.09
N ALA A 151 20.57 -2.02 11.29
CA ALA A 151 21.06 -0.97 10.41
C ALA A 151 22.59 -0.97 10.30
N ASN A 152 23.28 -1.24 11.41
CA ASN A 152 24.74 -1.37 11.42
C ASN A 152 25.21 -2.68 10.78
N TRP A 153 24.53 -3.80 11.06
CA TRP A 153 24.93 -5.13 10.62
C TRP A 153 24.73 -5.32 9.11
N VAL A 154 23.65 -4.80 8.54
CA VAL A 154 23.22 -5.14 7.16
C VAL A 154 24.27 -4.82 6.11
N TRP A 155 25.04 -3.75 6.29
CA TRP A 155 26.06 -3.26 5.37
C TRP A 155 27.52 -3.65 5.70
N GLN A 156 27.78 -4.32 6.85
CA GLN A 156 29.14 -4.65 7.27
C GLN A 156 29.82 -5.67 6.37
N ASP A 157 29.09 -6.73 5.98
CA ASP A 157 29.64 -7.79 5.14
C ASP A 157 29.69 -7.33 3.67
N PRO A 158 30.87 -7.32 3.00
CA PRO A 158 30.99 -6.85 1.63
C PRO A 158 30.19 -7.65 0.61
N GLN A 159 30.11 -8.98 0.78
CA GLN A 159 29.35 -9.83 -0.16
C GLN A 159 27.86 -9.60 -0.03
N ARG A 160 27.35 -9.53 1.20
CA ARG A 160 25.96 -9.19 1.48
C ARG A 160 25.62 -7.81 0.94
N ARG A 161 26.48 -6.81 1.16
CA ARG A 161 26.30 -5.45 0.65
C ARG A 161 26.16 -5.42 -0.86
N ILE A 162 27.06 -6.07 -1.60
CA ILE A 162 27.01 -6.15 -3.07
C ILE A 162 25.70 -6.83 -3.53
N ALA A 163 25.33 -7.95 -2.90
CA ALA A 163 24.11 -8.68 -3.25
C ALA A 163 22.84 -7.85 -3.01
N LEU A 164 22.75 -7.15 -1.87
CA LEU A 164 21.59 -6.32 -1.54
C LEU A 164 21.48 -5.08 -2.43
N VAL A 165 22.62 -4.41 -2.72
CA VAL A 165 22.63 -3.27 -3.64
C VAL A 165 22.15 -3.69 -5.02
N LYS A 166 22.66 -4.80 -5.54
CA LYS A 166 22.24 -5.34 -6.82
C LYS A 166 20.74 -5.68 -6.82
N GLN A 167 20.27 -6.42 -5.83
CA GLN A 167 18.86 -6.80 -5.69
C GLN A 167 17.94 -5.56 -5.60
N TYR A 168 18.34 -4.54 -4.84
CA TYR A 168 17.56 -3.31 -4.71
C TYR A 168 17.46 -2.56 -6.04
N ASN A 169 18.58 -2.37 -6.74
CA ASN A 169 18.60 -1.71 -8.03
C ASN A 169 17.77 -2.48 -9.08
N GLU A 170 17.84 -3.81 -9.10
CA GLU A 170 17.03 -4.64 -10.00
C GLU A 170 15.53 -4.53 -9.72
N LEU A 171 15.13 -4.50 -8.44
CA LEU A 171 13.70 -4.45 -8.06
C LEU A 171 13.09 -3.06 -8.12
N PHE A 172 13.83 -2.02 -7.71
CA PHE A 172 13.26 -0.69 -7.45
C PHE A 172 13.88 0.44 -8.27
N ASN A 173 15.02 0.20 -8.91
CA ASN A 173 15.73 1.20 -9.71
C ASN A 173 15.95 0.76 -11.16
N SER A 174 15.25 -0.29 -11.60
CA SER A 174 15.35 -0.81 -12.97
C SER A 174 14.42 -0.12 -13.96
N THR A 175 13.49 0.71 -13.48
CA THR A 175 12.51 1.42 -14.29
C THR A 175 12.62 2.92 -14.06
N ARG A 176 12.58 3.69 -15.15
CA ARG A 176 12.44 5.14 -15.08
C ARG A 176 10.96 5.49 -15.18
N PRO A 177 10.39 6.20 -14.19
CA PRO A 177 9.04 6.71 -14.29
C PRO A 177 8.91 7.59 -15.53
N ARG A 178 7.79 7.43 -16.26
CA ARG A 178 7.50 8.30 -17.38
C ARG A 178 7.26 9.73 -16.89
N GLU A 179 7.97 10.67 -17.46
CA GLU A 179 7.74 12.10 -17.24
C GLU A 179 6.66 12.59 -18.20
N TYR A 180 5.79 13.44 -17.69
CA TYR A 180 4.70 14.01 -18.47
C TYR A 180 4.89 15.53 -18.52
N ASP A 181 4.90 16.07 -19.74
CA ASP A 181 4.93 17.51 -19.98
C ASP A 181 3.56 18.01 -20.40
N GLY A 182 2.97 18.88 -19.59
CA GLY A 182 1.68 19.53 -19.83
C GLY A 182 1.78 20.92 -20.45
N SER A 183 2.97 21.34 -20.88
CA SER A 183 3.21 22.69 -21.43
C SER A 183 2.35 23.01 -22.65
N HIS A 184 2.06 21.99 -23.46
CA HIS A 184 1.28 22.08 -24.69
C HIS A 184 -0.24 22.12 -24.48
N ILE A 185 -0.74 21.86 -23.24
CA ILE A 185 -2.17 21.79 -22.97
C ILE A 185 -2.76 23.20 -22.86
N HIS A 186 -3.82 23.46 -23.61
CA HIS A 186 -4.61 24.68 -23.56
C HIS A 186 -5.97 24.43 -22.92
N PHE A 187 -6.22 25.05 -21.78
CA PHE A 187 -7.42 24.83 -20.97
C PHE A 187 -8.57 25.73 -21.46
N VAL A 188 -9.38 25.20 -22.37
CA VAL A 188 -10.51 25.92 -22.97
C VAL A 188 -11.63 26.12 -21.95
N GLY A 189 -12.12 27.35 -21.82
CA GLY A 189 -13.22 27.71 -20.89
C GLY A 189 -12.77 27.89 -19.43
N MET A 190 -11.47 27.78 -19.15
CA MET A 190 -10.91 28.10 -17.84
C MET A 190 -10.90 29.62 -17.63
N ASN A 191 -11.02 30.04 -16.38
CA ASN A 191 -10.94 31.43 -15.97
C ASN A 191 -9.57 32.02 -16.38
N PRO A 192 -9.54 33.08 -17.23
CA PRO A 192 -8.30 33.66 -17.72
C PRO A 192 -7.42 34.34 -16.65
N GLU A 193 -8.00 34.68 -15.50
CA GLU A 193 -7.27 35.26 -14.37
C GLU A 193 -6.45 34.20 -13.59
N ILE A 194 -6.72 32.91 -13.82
CA ILE A 194 -6.05 31.81 -13.12
C ILE A 194 -5.01 31.18 -14.05
N THR A 195 -3.77 31.12 -13.59
CA THR A 195 -2.70 30.44 -14.29
C THR A 195 -2.28 29.19 -13.52
N LEU A 196 -2.38 28.02 -14.17
CA LEU A 196 -1.90 26.77 -13.59
C LEU A 196 -0.36 26.73 -13.61
N ARG A 197 0.20 26.28 -12.47
CA ARG A 197 1.65 26.11 -12.33
C ARG A 197 2.14 24.93 -13.16
N GLU A 198 3.42 24.87 -13.44
CA GLU A 198 4.06 23.81 -14.23
C GLU A 198 3.72 22.40 -13.68
N HIS A 199 3.94 22.17 -12.39
CA HIS A 199 3.61 20.86 -11.77
C HIS A 199 2.15 20.48 -11.92
N GLN A 200 1.22 21.43 -11.88
CA GLN A 200 -0.21 21.18 -12.07
C GLN A 200 -0.50 20.77 -13.52
N ARG A 201 0.10 21.44 -14.49
CA ARG A 201 -0.03 21.11 -15.92
C ARG A 201 0.55 19.74 -16.21
N ASN A 202 1.70 19.40 -15.64
CA ASN A 202 2.34 18.10 -15.76
C ASN A 202 1.49 16.99 -15.09
N ALA A 203 0.87 17.25 -13.94
CA ALA A 203 -0.07 16.34 -13.30
C ALA A 203 -1.32 16.08 -14.17
N ILE A 204 -1.86 17.13 -14.81
CA ILE A 204 -2.99 17.00 -15.74
C ILE A 204 -2.59 16.15 -16.95
N ALA A 205 -1.40 16.38 -17.53
CA ALA A 205 -0.87 15.54 -18.60
C ALA A 205 -0.73 14.07 -18.16
N HIS A 206 -0.27 13.83 -16.93
CA HIS A 206 -0.20 12.49 -16.36
C HIS A 206 -1.58 11.83 -16.28
N VAL A 207 -2.61 12.54 -15.80
CA VAL A 207 -3.98 12.00 -15.76
C VAL A 207 -4.51 11.67 -17.16
N LEU A 208 -4.27 12.53 -18.13
CA LEU A 208 -4.79 12.36 -19.50
C LEU A 208 -4.09 11.23 -20.28
N TYR A 209 -2.79 11.05 -20.08
CA TYR A 209 -1.98 10.12 -20.89
C TYR A 209 -1.52 8.87 -20.14
N GLY A 210 -1.54 8.91 -18.80
CA GLY A 210 -1.06 7.82 -17.95
C GLY A 210 -2.16 6.84 -17.48
N GLY A 211 -3.43 7.22 -17.57
CA GLY A 211 -4.56 6.43 -17.06
C GLY A 211 -4.76 6.62 -15.55
N ASN A 212 -4.86 5.54 -14.78
CA ASN A 212 -5.05 5.64 -13.33
C ASN A 212 -3.86 6.35 -12.66
N THR A 213 -4.12 7.45 -11.98
CA THR A 213 -3.09 8.34 -11.46
C THR A 213 -3.29 8.63 -9.98
N LEU A 214 -2.20 8.58 -9.20
CA LEU A 214 -2.16 9.05 -7.82
C LEU A 214 -1.50 10.44 -7.78
N LEU A 215 -2.27 11.49 -7.45
CA LEU A 215 -1.76 12.84 -7.23
C LEU A 215 -1.31 13.00 -5.77
N ALA A 216 -0.09 12.58 -5.47
CA ALA A 216 0.50 12.58 -4.13
C ALA A 216 1.23 13.90 -3.78
N HIS A 217 0.80 15.01 -4.36
CA HIS A 217 1.35 16.34 -4.06
C HIS A 217 1.07 16.76 -2.61
N GLU A 218 1.91 17.61 -2.06
CA GLU A 218 1.73 18.17 -0.72
C GLU A 218 0.44 18.96 -0.57
N VAL A 219 0.03 19.21 0.67
CA VAL A 219 -1.12 20.05 0.97
C VAL A 219 -0.83 21.48 0.51
N GLY A 220 -1.79 22.08 -0.21
CA GLY A 220 -1.62 23.43 -0.78
C GLY A 220 -1.02 23.48 -2.20
N ALA A 221 -0.63 22.35 -2.80
CA ALA A 221 -0.14 22.30 -4.18
C ALA A 221 -1.22 22.59 -5.25
N GLY A 222 -2.50 22.64 -4.85
CA GLY A 222 -3.61 22.93 -5.76
C GLY A 222 -4.21 21.72 -6.45
N LYS A 223 -4.20 20.55 -5.80
CA LYS A 223 -4.77 19.30 -6.33
C LYS A 223 -6.21 19.41 -6.82
N THR A 224 -7.04 20.27 -6.18
CA THR A 224 -8.41 20.51 -6.61
C THR A 224 -8.46 21.04 -8.04
N TYR A 225 -7.57 21.98 -8.37
CA TYR A 225 -7.46 22.51 -9.72
C TYR A 225 -6.89 21.51 -10.72
N GLU A 226 -5.93 20.69 -10.31
CA GLU A 226 -5.41 19.59 -11.14
C GLU A 226 -6.53 18.63 -11.53
N MET A 227 -7.34 18.19 -10.56
CA MET A 227 -8.44 17.26 -10.81
C MET A 227 -9.58 17.90 -11.61
N ALA A 228 -9.94 19.16 -11.33
CA ALA A 228 -10.99 19.87 -12.06
C ALA A 228 -10.59 20.12 -13.51
N ALA A 229 -9.36 20.59 -13.76
CA ALA A 229 -8.84 20.82 -15.10
C ALA A 229 -8.67 19.51 -15.88
N SER A 230 -8.19 18.43 -15.24
CA SER A 230 -8.11 17.10 -15.88
C SER A 230 -9.48 16.61 -16.33
N ALA A 231 -10.52 16.78 -15.52
CA ALA A 231 -11.87 16.36 -15.84
C ALA A 231 -12.45 17.13 -17.03
N MET A 232 -12.29 18.46 -17.03
CA MET A 232 -12.76 19.31 -18.14
C MET A 232 -12.02 19.02 -19.44
N GLU A 233 -10.71 18.81 -19.36
CA GLU A 233 -9.90 18.48 -20.53
C GLU A 233 -10.20 17.07 -21.05
N ALA A 234 -10.38 16.09 -20.17
CA ALA A 234 -10.82 14.74 -20.55
C ALA A 234 -12.19 14.76 -21.25
N LYS A 235 -13.12 15.59 -20.79
CA LYS A 235 -14.41 15.79 -21.47
C LYS A 235 -14.23 16.47 -22.83
N ARG A 236 -13.41 17.52 -22.93
CA ARG A 236 -13.14 18.22 -24.20
C ARG A 236 -12.51 17.28 -25.24
N LEU A 237 -11.63 16.39 -24.81
CA LEU A 237 -10.98 15.38 -25.66
C LEU A 237 -11.89 14.18 -25.99
N GLY A 238 -13.10 14.12 -25.44
CA GLY A 238 -14.03 13.01 -25.65
C GLY A 238 -13.67 11.71 -24.89
N LEU A 239 -12.72 11.78 -23.95
CA LEU A 239 -12.31 10.63 -23.12
C LEU A 239 -13.38 10.25 -22.09
N CYS A 240 -14.18 11.22 -21.66
CA CYS A 240 -15.34 10.99 -20.80
C CYS A 240 -16.48 11.96 -21.14
N GLN A 241 -17.71 11.63 -20.78
CA GLN A 241 -18.86 12.51 -20.97
C GLN A 241 -19.09 13.41 -19.73
N LYS A 242 -18.87 12.86 -18.55
CA LYS A 242 -18.97 13.56 -17.25
C LYS A 242 -18.06 12.91 -16.24
N SER A 243 -17.58 13.69 -15.30
CA SER A 243 -16.69 13.23 -14.23
C SER A 243 -17.41 13.16 -12.90
N LEU A 244 -17.06 12.16 -12.07
CA LEU A 244 -17.60 12.00 -10.72
C LEU A 244 -16.49 12.28 -9.70
N PHE A 245 -16.70 13.28 -8.86
CA PHE A 245 -15.80 13.64 -7.76
C PHE A 245 -16.37 13.12 -6.44
N VAL A 246 -15.65 12.19 -5.82
CA VAL A 246 -15.99 11.67 -4.50
C VAL A 246 -15.07 12.32 -3.49
N VAL A 247 -15.63 13.16 -2.62
CA VAL A 247 -14.88 14.01 -1.70
C VAL A 247 -15.37 13.83 -0.25
N PRO A 248 -14.58 14.22 0.77
CA PRO A 248 -15.07 14.26 2.14
C PRO A 248 -16.38 15.08 2.24
N ASN A 249 -17.35 14.59 3.02
CA ASN A 249 -18.71 15.16 3.05
C ASN A 249 -18.77 16.66 3.34
N HIS A 250 -17.86 17.16 4.16
CA HIS A 250 -17.79 18.58 4.55
C HIS A 250 -17.14 19.48 3.50
N LEU A 251 -16.53 18.90 2.45
CA LEU A 251 -15.84 19.64 1.40
C LEU A 251 -16.63 19.78 0.10
N THR A 252 -17.82 19.19 0.00
CA THR A 252 -18.60 19.15 -1.25
C THR A 252 -18.93 20.56 -1.79
N GLU A 253 -19.32 21.49 -0.93
CA GLU A 253 -19.65 22.87 -1.33
C GLU A 253 -18.40 23.67 -1.67
N GLN A 254 -17.33 23.52 -0.89
CA GLN A 254 -16.04 24.14 -1.19
C GLN A 254 -15.51 23.68 -2.55
N TRP A 255 -15.56 22.37 -2.82
CA TRP A 255 -15.16 21.80 -4.10
C TRP A 255 -15.94 22.39 -5.27
N ALA A 256 -17.25 22.53 -5.12
CA ALA A 256 -18.10 23.16 -6.14
C ALA A 256 -17.72 24.62 -6.38
N SER A 257 -17.45 25.36 -5.32
CA SER A 257 -17.03 26.76 -5.41
C SER A 257 -15.68 26.89 -6.11
N GLU A 258 -14.68 26.10 -5.74
CA GLU A 258 -13.36 26.12 -6.37
C GLU A 258 -13.43 25.68 -7.84
N PHE A 259 -14.24 24.67 -8.15
CA PHE A 259 -14.47 24.23 -9.52
C PHE A 259 -15.06 25.35 -10.39
N LEU A 260 -16.10 26.05 -9.89
CA LEU A 260 -16.72 27.17 -10.60
C LEU A 260 -15.81 28.41 -10.68
N ASN A 261 -14.93 28.61 -9.70
CA ASN A 261 -13.92 29.64 -9.79
C ASN A 261 -12.93 29.37 -10.93
N LEU A 262 -12.54 28.10 -11.12
CA LEU A 262 -11.66 27.69 -12.21
C LEU A 262 -12.37 27.63 -13.58
N TYR A 263 -13.61 27.10 -13.60
CA TYR A 263 -14.47 26.98 -14.80
C TYR A 263 -15.84 27.60 -14.56
N PRO A 264 -16.02 28.91 -14.75
CA PRO A 264 -17.24 29.64 -14.41
C PRO A 264 -18.51 29.15 -15.11
N ASN A 265 -18.36 28.57 -16.31
CA ASN A 265 -19.48 28.09 -17.12
C ASN A 265 -19.77 26.58 -16.93
N ALA A 266 -19.09 25.90 -16.00
CA ALA A 266 -19.25 24.46 -15.80
C ALA A 266 -20.64 24.13 -15.23
N LYS A 267 -21.28 23.10 -15.77
CA LYS A 267 -22.55 22.55 -15.29
C LYS A 267 -22.30 21.50 -14.22
N LEU A 268 -22.42 21.87 -12.96
CA LEU A 268 -22.16 20.97 -11.83
C LEU A 268 -23.45 20.43 -11.22
N LEU A 269 -23.44 19.14 -10.84
CA LEU A 269 -24.42 18.54 -9.96
C LEU A 269 -23.77 18.26 -8.61
N VAL A 270 -24.13 19.05 -7.59
CA VAL A 270 -23.63 18.87 -6.24
C VAL A 270 -24.65 18.09 -5.41
N ALA A 271 -24.24 16.96 -4.88
CA ALA A 271 -25.09 16.13 -4.06
C ALA A 271 -25.34 16.74 -2.68
N ARG A 272 -26.60 16.83 -2.28
CA ARG A 272 -27.02 17.27 -0.96
C ARG A 272 -27.48 16.10 -0.12
N ARG A 273 -27.49 16.26 1.20
CA ARG A 273 -27.94 15.22 2.13
C ARG A 273 -29.35 14.68 1.79
N LYS A 274 -30.26 15.56 1.40
CA LYS A 274 -31.66 15.22 1.01
C LYS A 274 -31.73 14.34 -0.24
N ASP A 275 -30.76 14.42 -1.15
CA ASP A 275 -30.74 13.63 -2.38
C ASP A 275 -30.52 12.13 -2.12
N PHE A 276 -29.92 11.79 -0.97
CA PHE A 276 -29.61 10.41 -0.56
C PHE A 276 -30.57 9.84 0.49
N GLU A 277 -31.66 10.54 0.81
CA GLU A 277 -32.78 9.95 1.54
C GLU A 277 -33.43 8.85 0.68
N THR A 278 -33.99 7.84 1.34
CA THR A 278 -34.52 6.63 0.67
C THR A 278 -35.48 6.96 -0.48
N ALA A 279 -36.33 7.96 -0.30
CA ALA A 279 -37.31 8.39 -1.30
C ALA A 279 -36.68 9.09 -2.53
N ASN A 280 -35.56 9.77 -2.36
CA ASN A 280 -34.96 10.65 -3.37
C ASN A 280 -33.78 9.98 -4.12
N ARG A 281 -33.15 8.97 -3.54
CA ARG A 281 -31.93 8.34 -4.05
C ARG A 281 -32.05 7.86 -5.50
N LYS A 282 -33.12 7.12 -5.82
CA LYS A 282 -33.36 6.63 -7.20
C LYS A 282 -33.45 7.79 -8.20
N LYS A 283 -34.17 8.87 -7.82
CA LYS A 283 -34.32 10.07 -8.65
C LYS A 283 -32.99 10.80 -8.84
N PHE A 284 -32.17 10.89 -7.80
CA PHE A 284 -30.85 11.50 -7.89
C PHE A 284 -29.90 10.68 -8.77
N CYS A 285 -29.87 9.35 -8.62
CA CYS A 285 -29.08 8.47 -9.49
C CYS A 285 -29.53 8.57 -10.96
N ALA A 286 -30.84 8.67 -11.21
CA ALA A 286 -31.36 8.92 -12.56
C ALA A 286 -30.88 10.25 -13.13
N ARG A 287 -30.87 11.32 -12.33
CA ARG A 287 -30.29 12.63 -12.74
C ARG A 287 -28.82 12.56 -13.08
N ILE A 288 -28.02 11.78 -12.30
CA ILE A 288 -26.61 11.54 -12.63
C ILE A 288 -26.50 10.85 -13.99
N ALA A 289 -27.32 9.83 -14.23
CA ALA A 289 -27.25 9.05 -15.47
C ALA A 289 -27.67 9.86 -16.70
N THR A 290 -28.80 10.59 -16.62
CA THR A 290 -29.44 11.22 -17.79
C THR A 290 -29.11 12.70 -17.97
N GLY A 291 -28.65 13.39 -16.91
CA GLY A 291 -28.43 14.83 -16.97
C GLY A 291 -27.15 15.20 -17.74
N ASP A 292 -27.20 16.34 -18.42
CA ASP A 292 -26.04 16.94 -19.11
C ASP A 292 -25.25 17.81 -18.11
N TYR A 293 -24.32 17.15 -17.39
CA TYR A 293 -23.40 17.81 -16.44
C TYR A 293 -21.96 17.62 -16.89
N ASP A 294 -21.11 18.57 -16.56
CA ASP A 294 -19.66 18.44 -16.74
C ASP A 294 -19.05 17.59 -15.61
N ALA A 295 -19.56 17.83 -14.39
CA ALA A 295 -19.13 17.08 -13.24
C ALA A 295 -20.24 16.87 -12.20
N VAL A 296 -20.13 15.79 -11.45
CA VAL A 296 -20.97 15.45 -10.29
C VAL A 296 -20.08 15.41 -9.06
N ILE A 297 -20.42 16.15 -8.02
CA ILE A 297 -19.68 16.18 -6.75
C ILE A 297 -20.53 15.52 -5.68
N ILE A 298 -19.97 14.48 -5.03
CA ILE A 298 -20.67 13.64 -4.06
C ILE A 298 -19.77 13.37 -2.84
N GLY A 299 -20.36 13.33 -1.65
CA GLY A 299 -19.63 12.95 -0.44
C GLY A 299 -19.39 11.44 -0.33
N HIS A 300 -18.30 11.01 0.35
CA HIS A 300 -17.95 9.62 0.54
C HIS A 300 -19.11 8.77 1.08
N SER A 301 -19.74 9.19 2.16
CA SER A 301 -20.86 8.45 2.77
C SER A 301 -22.13 8.38 1.90
N GLN A 302 -22.22 9.25 0.91
CA GLN A 302 -23.30 9.25 -0.08
C GLN A 302 -22.97 8.29 -1.22
N PHE A 303 -21.70 8.29 -1.67
CA PHE A 303 -21.20 7.38 -2.69
C PHE A 303 -21.34 5.91 -2.27
N GLU A 304 -21.01 5.57 -1.02
CA GLU A 304 -21.17 4.22 -0.45
C GLU A 304 -22.62 3.70 -0.50
N ARG A 305 -23.59 4.60 -0.57
CA ARG A 305 -25.01 4.24 -0.67
C ARG A 305 -25.52 3.98 -2.08
N ILE A 306 -24.70 4.17 -3.10
CA ILE A 306 -25.04 3.82 -4.48
C ILE A 306 -24.86 2.30 -4.61
N PRO A 307 -25.97 1.55 -4.83
CA PRO A 307 -25.86 0.09 -4.91
C PRO A 307 -25.12 -0.34 -6.18
N LEU A 308 -24.29 -1.34 -6.06
CA LEU A 308 -23.76 -2.07 -7.20
C LEU A 308 -24.83 -3.04 -7.72
N SER A 309 -24.82 -3.33 -9.01
CA SER A 309 -25.70 -4.37 -9.54
C SER A 309 -25.36 -5.74 -8.91
N PHE A 310 -26.35 -6.61 -8.81
CA PHE A 310 -26.21 -7.95 -8.24
C PHE A 310 -25.09 -8.73 -8.94
N GLU A 311 -25.09 -8.75 -10.28
CA GLU A 311 -24.12 -9.47 -11.09
C GLU A 311 -22.69 -8.96 -10.85
N ARG A 312 -22.54 -7.65 -10.61
CA ARG A 312 -21.23 -7.07 -10.31
C ARG A 312 -20.75 -7.44 -8.92
N GLN A 313 -21.64 -7.44 -7.93
CA GLN A 313 -21.31 -7.87 -6.57
C GLN A 313 -20.95 -9.37 -6.55
N GLU A 314 -21.73 -10.21 -7.23
CA GLU A 314 -21.48 -11.63 -7.35
C GLU A 314 -20.12 -11.90 -7.99
N ARG A 315 -19.83 -11.26 -9.13
CA ARG A 315 -18.55 -11.41 -9.83
C ARG A 315 -17.36 -11.03 -8.95
N ILE A 316 -17.41 -9.90 -8.24
CA ILE A 316 -16.33 -9.48 -7.35
C ILE A 316 -16.07 -10.53 -6.25
N ILE A 317 -17.13 -11.07 -5.64
CA ILE A 317 -16.99 -12.09 -4.59
C ILE A 317 -16.42 -13.38 -5.18
N GLN A 318 -16.87 -13.79 -6.36
CA GLN A 318 -16.34 -14.97 -7.05
C GLN A 318 -14.87 -14.82 -7.41
N GLU A 319 -14.46 -13.68 -7.95
CA GLU A 319 -13.05 -13.37 -8.24
C GLU A 319 -12.18 -13.49 -6.96
N GLN A 320 -12.63 -12.92 -5.84
CA GLN A 320 -11.93 -13.04 -4.55
C GLN A 320 -11.85 -14.49 -4.05
N ILE A 321 -12.88 -15.30 -4.25
CA ILE A 321 -12.85 -16.73 -3.91
C ILE A 321 -11.83 -17.46 -4.79
N TYR A 322 -11.80 -17.19 -6.09
CA TYR A 322 -10.82 -17.78 -7.01
C TYR A 322 -9.38 -17.43 -6.65
N GLU A 323 -9.10 -16.17 -6.39
CA GLU A 323 -7.77 -15.72 -5.98
C GLU A 323 -7.34 -16.38 -4.65
N THR A 324 -8.25 -16.46 -3.68
CA THR A 324 -7.98 -17.11 -2.39
C THR A 324 -7.70 -18.61 -2.57
N LEU A 325 -8.44 -19.30 -3.44
CA LEU A 325 -8.23 -20.72 -3.78
C LEU A 325 -6.89 -20.95 -4.49
N ALA A 326 -6.54 -20.09 -5.46
CA ALA A 326 -5.25 -20.16 -6.14
C ALA A 326 -4.09 -20.01 -5.14
N ALA A 327 -4.17 -19.04 -4.26
CA ALA A 327 -3.17 -18.82 -3.20
C ALA A 327 -3.07 -20.01 -2.21
N ILE A 328 -4.20 -20.62 -1.81
CA ILE A 328 -4.21 -21.82 -0.97
C ILE A 328 -3.52 -23.00 -1.68
N ASN A 329 -3.81 -23.22 -2.96
CA ASN A 329 -3.21 -24.30 -3.74
C ASN A 329 -1.70 -24.11 -3.92
N GLU A 330 -1.25 -22.89 -4.19
CA GLU A 330 0.15 -22.55 -4.29
C GLU A 330 0.90 -22.76 -2.96
N LEU A 331 0.32 -22.31 -1.84
CA LEU A 331 0.88 -22.56 -0.52
C LEU A 331 0.97 -24.06 -0.19
N LYS A 332 -0.05 -24.85 -0.55
CA LYS A 332 -0.02 -26.31 -0.36
C LYS A 332 1.04 -26.98 -1.21
N ALA A 333 1.24 -26.54 -2.46
CA ALA A 333 2.25 -27.09 -3.36
C ALA A 333 3.69 -26.82 -2.91
N HIS A 334 3.94 -25.68 -2.25
CA HIS A 334 5.26 -25.28 -1.78
C HIS A 334 5.51 -25.58 -0.29
N ALA A 335 4.77 -26.52 0.32
CA ALA A 335 4.84 -26.85 1.75
C ALA A 335 4.70 -25.61 2.65
N GLY A 336 3.82 -24.68 2.27
CA GLY A 336 3.56 -23.43 2.96
C GLY A 336 3.03 -23.64 4.38
N GLU A 337 3.11 -22.58 5.19
CA GLU A 337 2.71 -22.63 6.60
C GLU A 337 1.23 -23.01 6.79
N ASN A 338 0.98 -24.05 7.58
CA ASN A 338 -0.37 -24.49 7.94
C ASN A 338 -1.25 -23.38 8.56
N PHE A 339 -0.63 -22.38 9.18
CA PHE A 339 -1.34 -21.24 9.76
C PHE A 339 -1.91 -20.32 8.68
N SER A 340 -1.10 -19.94 7.69
CA SER A 340 -1.53 -19.10 6.56
C SER A 340 -2.62 -19.78 5.74
N ILE A 341 -2.49 -21.10 5.51
CA ILE A 341 -3.51 -21.92 4.84
C ILE A 341 -4.83 -21.90 5.61
N LYS A 342 -4.80 -22.14 6.92
CA LYS A 342 -6.01 -22.11 7.78
C LYS A 342 -6.70 -20.74 7.79
N GLN A 343 -5.91 -19.66 7.80
CA GLN A 343 -6.46 -18.32 7.78
C GLN A 343 -7.13 -18.02 6.43
N MET A 344 -6.52 -18.40 5.31
CA MET A 344 -7.09 -18.25 3.99
C MET A 344 -8.33 -19.13 3.79
N GLU A 345 -8.34 -20.38 4.29
CA GLU A 345 -9.53 -21.23 4.28
C GLU A 345 -10.70 -20.61 5.07
N LYS A 346 -10.41 -19.92 6.19
CA LYS A 346 -11.43 -19.16 6.92
C LYS A 346 -11.96 -17.99 6.12
N THR A 347 -11.08 -17.23 5.46
CA THR A 347 -11.47 -16.12 4.57
C THR A 347 -12.34 -16.61 3.42
N ARG A 348 -11.95 -17.72 2.76
CA ARG A 348 -12.73 -18.35 1.70
C ARG A 348 -14.14 -18.70 2.17
N LYS A 349 -14.29 -19.40 3.31
CA LYS A 349 -15.61 -19.75 3.87
C LYS A 349 -16.47 -18.52 4.15
N THR A 350 -15.85 -17.43 4.63
CA THR A 350 -16.57 -16.17 4.87
C THR A 350 -17.07 -15.56 3.55
N LEU A 351 -16.27 -15.62 2.49
CA LEU A 351 -16.67 -15.15 1.16
C LEU A 351 -17.77 -16.03 0.55
N GLU A 352 -17.67 -17.35 0.67
CA GLU A 352 -18.69 -18.31 0.22
C GLU A 352 -20.03 -18.05 0.92
N THR A 353 -20.04 -17.89 2.24
CA THR A 353 -21.25 -17.54 3.01
C THR A 353 -21.83 -16.19 2.57
N LYS A 354 -20.97 -15.20 2.27
CA LYS A 354 -21.39 -13.90 1.76
C LYS A 354 -22.03 -14.01 0.37
N LEU A 355 -21.49 -14.87 -0.48
CA LEU A 355 -22.03 -15.16 -1.81
C LEU A 355 -23.40 -15.84 -1.74
N GLU A 356 -23.53 -16.87 -0.89
CA GLU A 356 -24.80 -17.55 -0.65
C GLU A 356 -25.88 -16.59 -0.13
N LYS A 357 -25.52 -15.73 0.82
CA LYS A 357 -26.42 -14.71 1.34
C LYS A 357 -26.85 -13.71 0.26
N LEU A 358 -25.92 -13.25 -0.57
CA LEU A 358 -26.23 -12.35 -1.69
C LEU A 358 -27.23 -12.99 -2.65
N ARG A 359 -27.10 -14.29 -2.94
CA ARG A 359 -28.02 -15.05 -3.81
C ARG A 359 -29.38 -15.34 -3.17
N SER A 360 -29.45 -15.44 -1.84
CA SER A 360 -30.70 -15.66 -1.11
C SER A 360 -31.52 -14.39 -0.92
N ASP A 361 -30.90 -13.23 -1.02
CA ASP A 361 -31.55 -11.92 -0.87
C ASP A 361 -32.11 -11.38 -2.20
N GLU A 362 -31.98 -12.12 -3.32
CA GLU A 362 -32.58 -11.87 -4.64
C GLU A 362 -34.00 -12.44 -4.73
#